data_ddc47f246257dc5220246c3a49bd2c88
#
_entry.id   ddc47f246257dc5220246c3a49bd2c88
#
_cell.length_a   1.000
_cell.length_b   1.000
_cell.length_c   1.000
_cell.angle_alpha   90.00
_cell.angle_beta   90.00
_cell.angle_gamma   90.00
#
_symmetry.space_group_name_H-M   'P 1'
#
loop_
_entity.id
_entity.type
_entity.pdbx_description
1 polymer ?
#
loop_
_entity_poly.entity_id
_entity_poly.type
_entity_poly.pdbx_seq_one_letter_code
_entity_poly.pdbx_strand_id
1 'polypeptide(L)'
;MTAAAVRTVTLTVNGTERSAPTEVRTLLSDFLRHTLGLTGTHVGCEEGICGACTVLLDGAPVRACLLLAVQAEGAHVETVEGLAPHGELTGIQAAMRDEHGLQCGFCTPGILMSLTAAEREGLSEEETSGQVLAGHRCRCTGYAGIRAALARRHRETEGTA
;
A
#
# COMPACT_ATOMS: atom_id res chain seq x y z
N MET A 1 11.58 13.15 -32.56
CA MET A 1 11.04 12.60 -31.29
C MET A 1 10.03 13.62 -30.79
N THR A 2 8.75 13.28 -30.74
CA THR A 2 7.69 14.15 -30.22
C THR A 2 7.88 14.26 -28.70
N ALA A 3 7.91 15.47 -28.15
CA ALA A 3 7.96 15.68 -26.71
C ALA A 3 6.73 15.00 -26.06
N ALA A 4 6.94 14.32 -24.96
CA ALA A 4 5.83 13.71 -24.22
C ALA A 4 4.88 14.81 -23.73
N ALA A 5 3.58 14.57 -23.85
CA ALA A 5 2.58 15.51 -23.35
C ALA A 5 2.68 15.57 -21.81
N VAL A 6 2.76 16.78 -21.27
CA VAL A 6 2.82 17.06 -19.83
C VAL A 6 1.46 17.60 -19.39
N ARG A 7 0.96 17.12 -18.26
CA ARG A 7 -0.22 17.62 -17.56
C ARG A 7 0.09 17.87 -16.09
N THR A 8 -0.56 18.84 -15.50
CA THR A 8 -0.59 18.97 -14.04
C THR A 8 -1.59 17.94 -13.51
N VAL A 9 -1.14 17.10 -12.61
CA VAL A 9 -1.97 16.11 -11.89
C VAL A 9 -2.15 16.60 -10.48
N THR A 10 -3.40 16.69 -10.04
CA THR A 10 -3.79 17.07 -8.68
C THR A 10 -4.54 15.91 -8.04
N LEU A 11 -4.11 15.48 -6.85
CA LEU A 11 -4.75 14.41 -6.10
C LEU A 11 -4.52 14.62 -4.59
N THR A 12 -5.34 14.01 -3.76
CA THR A 12 -5.16 14.07 -2.31
C THR A 12 -4.32 12.88 -1.86
N VAL A 13 -3.14 13.11 -1.27
CA VAL A 13 -2.28 12.03 -0.76
C VAL A 13 -2.15 12.14 0.75
N ASN A 14 -2.53 11.07 1.45
CA ASN A 14 -2.49 11.01 2.91
C ASN A 14 -3.17 12.24 3.56
N GLY A 15 -4.35 12.62 3.03
CA GLY A 15 -5.14 13.76 3.49
C GLY A 15 -4.63 15.14 3.08
N THR A 16 -3.56 15.22 2.27
CA THR A 16 -3.01 16.50 1.80
C THR A 16 -3.12 16.59 0.28
N GLU A 17 -3.68 17.70 -0.22
CA GLU A 17 -3.69 17.97 -1.66
C GLU A 17 -2.27 18.16 -2.20
N ARG A 18 -1.96 17.47 -3.27
CA ARG A 18 -0.68 17.51 -3.99
C ARG A 18 -0.94 17.75 -5.46
N SER A 19 -0.19 18.67 -6.05
CA SER A 19 -0.29 19.03 -7.47
C SER A 19 1.10 19.16 -8.07
N ALA A 20 1.34 18.47 -9.19
CA ALA A 20 2.62 18.57 -9.88
C ALA A 20 2.48 18.29 -11.38
N PRO A 21 3.31 18.94 -12.24
CA PRO A 21 3.40 18.60 -13.65
C PRO A 21 4.03 17.22 -13.82
N THR A 22 3.46 16.40 -14.70
CA THR A 22 3.98 15.07 -14.99
C THR A 22 3.70 14.69 -16.45
N GLU A 23 4.51 13.81 -17.03
CA GLU A 23 4.22 13.24 -18.33
C GLU A 23 2.99 12.34 -18.24
N VAL A 24 2.12 12.36 -19.24
CA VAL A 24 0.86 11.58 -19.24
C VAL A 24 1.07 10.07 -19.13
N ARG A 25 2.28 9.59 -19.43
CA ARG A 25 2.66 8.16 -19.33
C ARG A 25 3.30 7.79 -18.00
N THR A 26 3.46 8.73 -17.06
CA THR A 26 4.09 8.46 -15.74
C THR A 26 3.18 7.54 -14.92
N LEU A 27 3.74 6.45 -14.40
CA LEU A 27 3.03 5.55 -13.52
C LEU A 27 2.71 6.24 -12.19
N LEU A 28 1.61 5.87 -11.54
CA LEU A 28 1.26 6.39 -10.22
C LEU A 28 2.36 6.08 -9.20
N SER A 29 2.99 4.91 -9.26
CA SER A 29 4.14 4.55 -8.42
C SER A 29 5.31 5.51 -8.57
N ASP A 30 5.64 5.92 -9.80
CA ASP A 30 6.74 6.83 -10.06
C ASP A 30 6.42 8.25 -9.65
N PHE A 31 5.16 8.68 -9.86
CA PHE A 31 4.68 9.96 -9.41
C PHE A 31 4.77 10.09 -7.89
N LEU A 32 4.30 9.09 -7.14
CA LEU A 32 4.39 9.07 -5.68
C LEU A 32 5.86 9.11 -5.21
N ARG A 33 6.72 8.25 -5.78
CA ARG A 33 8.10 8.10 -5.34
C ARG A 33 9.02 9.23 -5.75
N HIS A 34 8.96 9.62 -7.04
CA HIS A 34 9.96 10.51 -7.64
C HIS A 34 9.49 11.97 -7.72
N THR A 35 8.19 12.19 -7.88
CA THR A 35 7.64 13.54 -7.93
C THR A 35 7.24 14.04 -6.54
N LEU A 36 6.56 13.22 -5.74
CA LEU A 36 6.09 13.60 -4.41
C LEU A 36 7.05 13.20 -3.27
N GLY A 37 8.09 12.40 -3.54
CA GLY A 37 9.08 11.98 -2.55
C GLY A 37 8.57 10.93 -1.55
N LEU A 38 7.43 10.29 -1.81
CA LEU A 38 6.83 9.24 -0.97
C LEU A 38 7.42 7.87 -1.34
N THR A 39 8.59 7.57 -0.80
CA THR A 39 9.39 6.40 -1.20
C THR A 39 8.97 5.10 -0.53
N GLY A 40 8.05 5.13 0.43
CA GLY A 40 7.54 3.95 1.11
C GLY A 40 6.76 3.00 0.19
N THR A 41 6.18 3.51 -0.90
CA THR A 41 5.60 2.67 -1.96
C THR A 41 6.75 2.03 -2.76
N HIS A 42 7.01 0.73 -2.57
CA HIS A 42 8.09 0.02 -3.25
C HIS A 42 7.65 -0.52 -4.62
N VAL A 43 8.57 -0.59 -5.57
CA VAL A 43 8.32 -1.12 -6.92
C VAL A 43 9.27 -2.27 -7.20
N GLY A 44 8.73 -3.49 -7.41
CA GLY A 44 9.55 -4.69 -7.57
C GLY A 44 9.38 -5.42 -8.91
N CYS A 45 8.25 -5.28 -9.61
CA CYS A 45 8.00 -6.05 -10.83
C CYS A 45 7.45 -5.25 -12.00
N GLU A 46 6.74 -4.15 -11.77
CA GLU A 46 6.01 -3.34 -12.77
C GLU A 46 4.99 -4.11 -13.62
N GLU A 47 4.58 -5.29 -13.14
CA GLU A 47 3.65 -6.21 -13.80
C GLU A 47 2.41 -6.51 -12.94
N GLY A 48 2.27 -5.84 -11.78
CA GLY A 48 1.15 -6.05 -10.85
C GLY A 48 1.22 -7.34 -10.02
N ILE A 49 2.26 -8.17 -10.16
CA ILE A 49 2.35 -9.51 -9.55
C ILE A 49 2.84 -9.47 -8.11
N CYS A 50 3.88 -8.68 -7.80
CA CYS A 50 4.57 -8.76 -6.51
C CYS A 50 3.81 -8.12 -5.34
N GLY A 51 2.93 -7.17 -5.60
CA GLY A 51 2.13 -6.47 -4.59
C GLY A 51 2.86 -5.36 -3.82
N ALA A 52 4.17 -5.18 -3.99
CA ALA A 52 4.96 -4.22 -3.22
C ALA A 52 4.51 -2.76 -3.39
N CYS A 53 3.96 -2.42 -4.57
CA CYS A 53 3.48 -1.08 -4.91
C CYS A 53 2.01 -0.82 -4.54
N THR A 54 1.40 -1.64 -3.70
CA THR A 54 0.00 -1.44 -3.31
C THR A 54 -0.16 -0.14 -2.54
N VAL A 55 -1.13 0.65 -2.96
CA VAL A 55 -1.65 1.84 -2.28
C VAL A 55 -3.16 1.72 -2.19
N LEU A 56 -3.84 2.56 -1.41
CA LEU A 56 -5.31 2.65 -1.49
C LEU A 56 -5.66 3.83 -2.39
N LEU A 57 -6.49 3.58 -3.38
CA LEU A 57 -7.10 4.60 -4.24
C LEU A 57 -8.60 4.64 -3.92
N ASP A 58 -9.06 5.75 -3.37
CA ASP A 58 -10.43 5.92 -2.88
C ASP A 58 -10.86 4.77 -1.95
N GLY A 59 -9.93 4.33 -1.09
CA GLY A 59 -10.11 3.24 -0.14
C GLY A 59 -9.84 1.83 -0.68
N ALA A 60 -9.82 1.63 -2.01
CA ALA A 60 -9.61 0.32 -2.62
C ALA A 60 -8.11 0.03 -2.85
N PRO A 61 -7.61 -1.20 -2.55
CA PRO A 61 -6.22 -1.56 -2.77
C PRO A 61 -5.93 -1.74 -4.27
N VAL A 62 -4.99 -0.95 -4.80
CA VAL A 62 -4.57 -0.98 -6.21
C VAL A 62 -3.06 -1.13 -6.35
N ARG A 63 -2.62 -1.66 -7.49
CA ARG A 63 -1.20 -1.73 -7.86
C ARG A 63 -0.79 -0.45 -8.57
N ALA A 64 -0.11 0.46 -7.87
CA ALA A 64 0.29 1.75 -8.40
C ALA A 64 1.19 1.66 -9.66
N CYS A 65 1.89 0.55 -9.87
CA CYS A 65 2.67 0.29 -11.08
C CYS A 65 1.84 -0.07 -12.32
N LEU A 66 0.52 -0.23 -12.19
CA LEU A 66 -0.40 -0.51 -13.30
C LEU A 66 -1.32 0.66 -13.64
N LEU A 67 -1.21 1.77 -12.92
CA LEU A 67 -2.00 2.98 -13.13
C LEU A 67 -1.11 4.12 -13.58
N LEU A 68 -1.61 4.94 -14.48
CA LEU A 68 -0.98 6.22 -14.81
C LEU A 68 -1.39 7.28 -13.78
N ALA A 69 -0.47 8.17 -13.45
CA ALA A 69 -0.76 9.26 -12.50
C ALA A 69 -1.97 10.10 -12.94
N VAL A 70 -2.11 10.34 -14.25
CA VAL A 70 -3.25 11.08 -14.83
C VAL A 70 -4.61 10.38 -14.63
N GLN A 71 -4.64 9.08 -14.39
CA GLN A 71 -5.86 8.33 -14.09
C GLN A 71 -6.33 8.51 -12.64
N ALA A 72 -5.43 8.94 -11.77
CA ALA A 72 -5.71 9.23 -10.37
C ALA A 72 -6.03 10.71 -10.12
N GLU A 73 -6.23 11.52 -11.18
CA GLU A 73 -6.61 12.93 -11.05
C GLU A 73 -7.87 13.08 -10.19
N GLY A 74 -7.80 13.93 -9.17
CA GLY A 74 -8.90 14.19 -8.22
C GLY A 74 -9.16 13.08 -7.18
N ALA A 75 -8.46 11.95 -7.26
CA ALA A 75 -8.66 10.83 -6.34
C ALA A 75 -7.96 11.02 -4.98
N HIS A 76 -8.38 10.22 -4.01
CA HIS A 76 -7.72 10.09 -2.72
C HIS A 76 -6.77 8.88 -2.73
N VAL A 77 -5.48 9.12 -2.53
CA VAL A 77 -4.44 8.09 -2.45
C VAL A 77 -3.93 8.00 -1.01
N GLU A 78 -3.96 6.81 -0.45
CA GLU A 78 -3.28 6.53 0.82
C GLU A 78 -2.07 5.66 0.56
N THR A 79 -0.94 6.01 1.16
CA THR A 79 0.32 5.26 1.13
C THR A 79 0.71 4.83 2.54
N VAL A 80 1.71 3.96 2.66
CA VAL A 80 2.17 3.46 3.96
C VAL A 80 2.59 4.57 4.92
N GLU A 81 3.09 5.70 4.41
CA GLU A 81 3.45 6.88 5.20
C GLU A 81 2.24 7.51 5.90
N GLY A 82 1.04 7.34 5.34
CA GLY A 82 -0.20 7.85 5.92
C GLY A 82 -0.77 7.00 7.06
N LEU A 83 -0.29 5.76 7.24
CA LEU A 83 -0.86 4.85 8.25
C LEU A 83 -0.51 5.24 9.69
N ALA A 84 0.63 5.90 9.91
CA ALA A 84 1.11 6.32 11.22
C ALA A 84 1.61 7.77 11.22
N PRO A 85 0.76 8.76 10.90
CA PRO A 85 1.18 10.14 10.66
C PRO A 85 1.78 10.82 11.90
N HIS A 86 1.47 10.33 13.10
CA HIS A 86 1.98 10.84 14.36
C HIS A 86 3.05 9.95 15.01
N GLY A 87 3.54 8.93 14.27
CA GLY A 87 4.57 8.01 14.74
C GLY A 87 4.08 6.84 15.59
N GLU A 88 2.81 6.81 15.96
CA GLU A 88 2.21 5.66 16.64
C GLU A 88 1.77 4.61 15.63
N LEU A 89 2.29 3.39 15.80
CA LEU A 89 1.95 2.27 14.90
C LEU A 89 0.47 1.92 15.01
N THR A 90 -0.17 1.67 13.88
CA THR A 90 -1.51 1.05 13.86
C THR A 90 -1.46 -0.35 14.43
N GLY A 91 -2.63 -0.92 14.79
CA GLY A 91 -2.70 -2.27 15.35
C GLY A 91 -2.03 -3.32 14.47
N ILE A 92 -2.27 -3.29 13.15
CA ILE A 92 -1.64 -4.24 12.23
C ILE A 92 -0.13 -3.98 12.08
N GLN A 93 0.33 -2.73 12.11
CA GLN A 93 1.77 -2.43 12.09
C GLN A 93 2.47 -2.93 13.36
N ALA A 94 1.86 -2.74 14.52
CA ALA A 94 2.36 -3.25 15.80
C ALA A 94 2.41 -4.79 15.80
N ALA A 95 1.34 -5.45 15.37
CA ALA A 95 1.30 -6.90 15.25
C ALA A 95 2.38 -7.43 14.31
N MET A 96 2.59 -6.81 13.14
CA MET A 96 3.65 -7.18 12.19
C MET A 96 5.04 -7.04 12.79
N ARG A 97 5.29 -6.00 13.60
CA ARG A 97 6.56 -5.84 14.33
C ARG A 97 6.76 -6.95 15.37
N ASP A 98 5.77 -7.17 16.20
CA ASP A 98 5.85 -8.03 17.38
C ASP A 98 5.91 -9.53 17.00
N GLU A 99 5.23 -9.92 15.93
CA GLU A 99 5.21 -11.28 15.37
C GLU A 99 6.31 -11.52 14.32
N HIS A 100 7.27 -10.60 14.20
CA HIS A 100 8.36 -10.71 13.22
C HIS A 100 7.88 -10.92 11.78
N GLY A 101 6.77 -10.27 11.41
CA GLY A 101 6.14 -10.35 10.08
C GLY A 101 6.96 -9.68 8.95
N LEU A 102 8.15 -9.18 9.24
CA LEU A 102 9.03 -8.52 8.27
C LEU A 102 10.50 -8.92 8.49
N GLN A 103 11.28 -8.96 7.43
CA GLN A 103 12.74 -9.13 7.45
C GLN A 103 13.40 -8.02 6.63
N CYS A 104 13.55 -8.19 5.29
CA CYS A 104 14.12 -7.12 4.47
C CYS A 104 13.22 -5.88 4.34
N GLY A 105 11.93 -5.98 4.64
CA GLY A 105 10.97 -4.88 4.61
C GLY A 105 10.43 -4.53 3.23
N PHE A 106 10.95 -5.11 2.13
CA PHE A 106 10.58 -4.68 0.78
C PHE A 106 9.10 -4.88 0.42
N CYS A 107 8.50 -6.01 0.78
CA CYS A 107 7.07 -6.26 0.54
C CYS A 107 6.15 -5.65 1.61
N THR A 108 6.71 -5.22 2.72
CA THR A 108 5.95 -4.80 3.92
C THR A 108 4.99 -3.65 3.67
N PRO A 109 5.36 -2.55 2.98
CA PRO A 109 4.43 -1.46 2.72
C PRO A 109 3.17 -1.92 1.96
N GLY A 110 3.36 -2.66 0.87
CA GLY A 110 2.24 -3.16 0.07
C GLY A 110 1.34 -4.13 0.84
N ILE A 111 1.92 -5.01 1.66
CA ILE A 111 1.16 -5.92 2.54
C ILE A 111 0.36 -5.10 3.55
N LEU A 112 0.96 -4.13 4.24
CA LEU A 112 0.28 -3.27 5.20
C LEU A 112 -0.91 -2.53 4.59
N MET A 113 -0.76 -1.95 3.38
CA MET A 113 -1.85 -1.28 2.70
C MET A 113 -3.01 -2.24 2.40
N SER A 114 -2.71 -3.44 1.91
CA SER A 114 -3.76 -4.45 1.64
C SER A 114 -4.42 -4.98 2.92
N LEU A 115 -3.66 -5.19 3.99
CA LEU A 115 -4.21 -5.61 5.28
C LEU A 115 -5.06 -4.51 5.92
N THR A 116 -4.67 -3.24 5.77
CA THR A 116 -5.47 -2.09 6.23
C THR A 116 -6.81 -2.02 5.49
N ALA A 117 -6.82 -2.26 4.17
CA ALA A 117 -8.07 -2.33 3.41
C ALA A 117 -8.96 -3.48 3.91
N ALA A 118 -8.39 -4.67 4.08
CA ALA A 118 -9.11 -5.85 4.56
C ALA A 118 -9.72 -5.61 5.96
N GLU A 119 -8.99 -4.97 6.89
CA GLU A 119 -9.53 -4.59 8.20
C GLU A 119 -10.71 -3.61 8.08
N ARG A 120 -10.61 -2.62 7.20
CA ARG A 120 -11.70 -1.64 6.97
C ARG A 120 -12.95 -2.27 6.35
N GLU A 121 -12.74 -3.27 5.50
CA GLU A 121 -13.83 -4.07 4.88
C GLU A 121 -14.40 -5.13 5.82
N GLY A 122 -13.78 -5.38 6.97
CA GLY A 122 -14.21 -6.37 7.96
C GLY A 122 -14.02 -7.81 7.48
N LEU A 123 -13.03 -8.08 6.62
CA LEU A 123 -12.72 -9.43 6.15
C LEU A 123 -12.23 -10.30 7.31
N SER A 124 -12.66 -11.57 7.32
CA SER A 124 -12.19 -12.57 8.29
C SER A 124 -10.70 -12.88 8.12
N GLU A 125 -10.08 -13.52 9.12
CA GLU A 125 -8.68 -13.97 9.06
C GLU A 125 -8.45 -14.89 7.85
N GLU A 126 -9.36 -15.83 7.61
CA GLU A 126 -9.25 -16.80 6.52
C GLU A 126 -9.31 -16.10 5.14
N GLU A 127 -10.26 -15.20 4.94
CA GLU A 127 -10.38 -14.41 3.69
C GLU A 127 -9.15 -13.54 3.48
N THR A 128 -8.67 -12.86 4.52
CA THR A 128 -7.48 -12.00 4.45
C THR A 128 -6.23 -12.83 4.14
N SER A 129 -6.04 -13.97 4.79
CA SER A 129 -4.91 -14.86 4.54
C SER A 129 -4.96 -15.49 3.15
N GLY A 130 -6.14 -15.92 2.70
CA GLY A 130 -6.32 -16.58 1.41
C GLY A 130 -6.30 -15.63 0.21
N GLN A 131 -7.01 -14.51 0.30
CA GLN A 131 -7.19 -13.59 -0.84
C GLN A 131 -6.14 -12.47 -0.84
N VAL A 132 -5.88 -11.86 0.31
CA VAL A 132 -5.00 -10.69 0.38
C VAL A 132 -3.53 -11.09 0.31
N LEU A 133 -3.07 -12.02 1.17
CA LEU A 133 -1.66 -12.41 1.19
C LEU A 133 -1.25 -13.17 -0.07
N ALA A 134 -2.15 -13.90 -0.74
CA ALA A 134 -1.87 -14.54 -2.03
C ALA A 134 -1.49 -13.55 -3.13
N GLY A 135 -1.96 -12.30 -3.03
CA GLY A 135 -1.62 -11.20 -3.94
C GLY A 135 -0.24 -10.56 -3.69
N HIS A 136 0.53 -11.05 -2.72
CA HIS A 136 1.83 -10.47 -2.34
C HIS A 136 2.96 -11.49 -2.39
N ARG A 137 4.14 -11.08 -2.85
CA ARG A 137 5.35 -11.91 -2.94
C ARG A 137 6.35 -11.51 -1.86
N CYS A 138 6.46 -12.33 -0.81
CA CYS A 138 7.52 -12.22 0.19
C CYS A 138 8.51 -13.38 0.03
N ARG A 139 9.79 -13.08 -0.20
CA ARG A 139 10.83 -14.09 -0.35
C ARG A 139 11.51 -14.46 0.98
N CYS A 140 11.35 -13.62 2.00
CA CYS A 140 12.14 -13.72 3.22
C CYS A 140 11.45 -14.50 4.34
N THR A 141 10.17 -14.22 4.63
CA THR A 141 9.49 -14.64 5.87
C THR A 141 8.82 -16.01 5.81
N GLY A 142 8.61 -16.55 4.61
CA GLY A 142 7.74 -17.73 4.45
C GLY A 142 6.29 -17.48 4.90
N TYR A 143 5.93 -16.19 5.10
CA TYR A 143 4.62 -15.71 5.56
C TYR A 143 4.23 -16.12 7.00
N ALA A 144 5.06 -16.87 7.72
CA ALA A 144 4.72 -17.35 9.05
C ALA A 144 4.44 -16.20 10.03
N GLY A 145 5.37 -15.24 10.17
CA GLY A 145 5.19 -14.08 11.03
C GLY A 145 4.05 -13.15 10.56
N ILE A 146 3.85 -13.01 9.24
CA ILE A 146 2.76 -12.21 8.69
C ILE A 146 1.39 -12.81 9.06
N ARG A 147 1.25 -14.12 8.96
CA ARG A 147 0.02 -14.83 9.36
C ARG A 147 -0.20 -14.79 10.87
N ALA A 148 0.87 -14.91 11.67
CA ALA A 148 0.78 -14.76 13.11
C ALA A 148 0.32 -13.35 13.51
N ALA A 149 0.83 -12.31 12.84
CA ALA A 149 0.40 -10.94 13.04
C ALA A 149 -1.08 -10.73 12.70
N LEU A 150 -1.53 -11.31 11.59
CA LEU A 150 -2.93 -11.27 11.18
C LEU A 150 -3.84 -11.95 12.21
N ALA A 151 -3.51 -13.18 12.61
CA ALA A 151 -4.27 -13.95 13.62
C ALA A 151 -4.33 -13.21 14.97
N ARG A 152 -3.22 -12.60 15.40
CA ARG A 152 -3.19 -11.77 16.61
C ARG A 152 -4.12 -10.57 16.46
N ARG A 153 -4.05 -9.86 15.35
CA ARG A 153 -4.85 -8.65 15.13
C ARG A 153 -6.34 -8.94 15.13
N HIS A 154 -6.78 -10.04 14.52
CA HIS A 154 -8.18 -10.48 14.55
C HIS A 154 -8.66 -10.75 15.99
N ARG A 155 -7.90 -11.49 16.79
CA ARG A 155 -8.26 -11.72 18.21
C ARG A 155 -8.39 -10.42 19.02
N GLU A 156 -7.53 -9.43 18.76
CA GLU A 156 -7.59 -8.12 19.45
C GLU A 156 -8.86 -7.34 19.08
N THR A 157 -9.32 -7.43 17.83
CA THR A 157 -10.54 -6.73 17.36
C THR A 157 -11.81 -7.41 17.83
N GLU A 158 -11.86 -8.75 17.85
CA GLU A 158 -13.01 -9.51 18.34
C GLU A 158 -13.21 -9.37 19.86
N GLY A 159 -12.12 -9.23 20.63
CA GLY A 159 -12.16 -9.07 22.09
C GLY A 159 -12.60 -7.68 22.57
N THR A 160 -12.72 -6.72 21.65
CA THR A 160 -13.13 -5.32 21.95
C THR A 160 -14.57 -5.00 21.51
N ALA A 161 -15.26 -5.92 20.88
CA ALA A 161 -16.66 -5.81 20.45
C ALA A 161 -17.58 -6.45 21.46
#